data_7d1df5cc278a60183311f1fc32457e16
#
_entry.id   7d1df5cc278a60183311f1fc32457e16
#
_cell.length_a   1.000
_cell.length_b   1.000
_cell.length_c   1.000
_cell.angle_alpha   90.00
_cell.angle_beta   90.00
_cell.angle_gamma   90.00
#
_symmetry.space_group_name_H-M   'P 1'
#
loop_
_entity.id
_entity.type
_entity.pdbx_description
1 polymer ?
#
loop_
_entity_poly.entity_id
_entity_poly.type
_entity_poly.pdbx_seq_one_letter_code
_entity_poly.pdbx_strand_id
1 'polypeptide(L)'
;MTDGSIKSESLNLVEGYQYFQEKWLNGFNDKNSMTLSSWICNAKLVNSNNLLLQMDIEGAEYESIITTSESTLKQFRIIVIEFHNLDYLRNERFLNQRFVPVMRRILQNFDCIHAHPNNSSPIFNICGFEVPKTLELTFYRKDCNEGTKRKFIPHEKDIKNDPMQEQIY
;
A
#
# COMPACT_ATOMS: atom_id res chain seq x y z
N MET A 1 2.78 -8.04 11.66
CA MET A 1 2.39 -8.55 10.32
C MET A 1 1.00 -9.15 10.39
N THR A 2 0.28 -9.19 9.30
CA THR A 2 -1.02 -9.87 9.18
C THR A 2 -1.13 -10.51 7.80
N ASP A 3 -1.66 -11.73 7.75
CA ASP A 3 -1.94 -12.48 6.53
C ASP A 3 -2.93 -13.60 6.86
N GLY A 4 -4.02 -13.72 6.11
CA GLY A 4 -5.05 -14.74 6.35
C GLY A 4 -4.72 -16.12 5.77
N SER A 5 -3.71 -16.21 4.89
CA SER A 5 -3.27 -17.47 4.28
C SER A 5 -2.20 -18.20 5.07
N ILE A 6 -1.48 -17.49 5.95
CA ILE A 6 -0.35 -18.03 6.73
C ILE A 6 -0.81 -18.42 8.11
N LYS A 7 -0.33 -19.56 8.61
CA LYS A 7 -0.53 -20.01 9.99
C LYS A 7 0.58 -19.51 10.89
N SER A 8 0.23 -18.99 12.06
CA SER A 8 1.20 -18.47 13.04
C SER A 8 2.26 -19.52 13.42
N GLU A 9 1.85 -20.77 13.49
CA GLU A 9 2.72 -21.91 13.83
C GLU A 9 3.85 -22.14 12.81
N SER A 10 3.68 -21.63 11.57
CA SER A 10 4.70 -21.75 10.51
C SER A 10 5.75 -20.65 10.54
N LEU A 11 5.60 -19.65 11.43
CA LEU A 11 6.46 -18.49 11.50
C LEU A 11 7.41 -18.54 12.69
N ASN A 12 8.69 -18.24 12.43
CA ASN A 12 9.69 -18.04 13.48
C ASN A 12 9.72 -16.57 13.88
N LEU A 13 8.80 -16.15 14.75
CA LEU A 13 8.70 -14.77 15.19
C LEU A 13 9.71 -14.46 16.31
N VAL A 14 10.30 -13.28 16.27
CA VAL A 14 11.15 -12.78 17.37
C VAL A 14 10.25 -12.27 18.49
N GLU A 15 10.24 -12.98 19.61
CA GLU A 15 9.41 -12.66 20.77
C GLU A 15 9.67 -11.23 21.27
N GLY A 16 8.59 -10.51 21.57
CA GLY A 16 8.64 -9.11 22.01
C GLY A 16 8.88 -8.06 20.91
N TYR A 17 9.27 -8.49 19.69
CA TYR A 17 9.55 -7.58 18.56
C TYR A 17 8.64 -7.80 17.37
N GLN A 18 8.14 -9.02 17.17
CA GLN A 18 7.32 -9.34 16.03
C GLN A 18 5.99 -9.94 16.49
N TYR A 19 4.91 -9.42 15.91
CA TYR A 19 3.54 -9.87 16.15
C TYR A 19 2.88 -10.24 14.83
N PHE A 20 2.17 -11.34 14.81
CA PHE A 20 1.46 -11.82 13.65
C PHE A 20 0.00 -12.10 13.99
N GLN A 21 -0.90 -11.82 13.05
CA GLN A 21 -2.33 -12.13 13.16
C GLN A 21 -2.79 -12.86 11.89
N GLU A 22 -3.37 -14.03 12.05
CA GLU A 22 -3.95 -14.85 10.96
C GLU A 22 -5.25 -14.23 10.46
N LYS A 23 -5.18 -13.06 9.86
CA LYS A 23 -6.33 -12.35 9.31
C LYS A 23 -5.97 -11.60 8.05
N TRP A 24 -6.93 -11.53 7.15
CA TRP A 24 -6.86 -10.65 5.99
C TRP A 24 -7.02 -9.19 6.41
N LEU A 25 -6.20 -8.29 5.91
CA LEU A 25 -6.44 -6.86 6.02
C LEU A 25 -7.49 -6.45 4.99
N ASN A 26 -8.54 -5.76 5.43
CA ASN A 26 -9.68 -5.40 4.57
C ASN A 26 -10.37 -4.13 5.10
N GLY A 27 -11.43 -3.67 4.41
CA GLY A 27 -12.27 -2.55 4.83
C GLY A 27 -13.28 -2.85 5.95
N PHE A 28 -13.33 -4.09 6.46
CA PHE A 28 -14.29 -4.52 7.48
C PHE A 28 -13.68 -5.53 8.45
N ASN A 29 -14.34 -5.71 9.59
CA ASN A 29 -13.98 -6.71 10.58
C ASN A 29 -14.95 -7.88 10.54
N ASP A 30 -14.42 -9.10 10.47
CA ASP A 30 -15.17 -10.34 10.66
C ASP A 30 -14.29 -11.43 11.30
N LYS A 31 -14.71 -12.69 11.19
CA LYS A 31 -13.95 -13.83 11.72
C LYS A 31 -12.55 -13.92 11.11
N ASN A 32 -12.41 -13.64 9.81
CA ASN A 32 -11.18 -13.86 9.03
C ASN A 32 -10.49 -12.57 8.59
N SER A 33 -11.16 -11.42 8.76
CA SER A 33 -10.69 -10.12 8.28
C SER A 33 -10.65 -9.09 9.39
N MET A 34 -9.80 -8.09 9.23
CA MET A 34 -9.75 -6.92 10.11
C MET A 34 -9.41 -5.65 9.34
N THR A 35 -9.85 -4.52 9.87
CA THR A 35 -9.48 -3.20 9.36
C THR A 35 -8.10 -2.78 9.84
N LEU A 36 -7.50 -1.82 9.13
CA LEU A 36 -6.22 -1.22 9.52
C LEU A 36 -6.29 -0.61 10.94
N SER A 37 -7.40 0.05 11.28
CA SER A 37 -7.61 0.60 12.62
C SER A 37 -7.64 -0.48 13.70
N SER A 38 -8.32 -1.60 13.43
CA SER A 38 -8.35 -2.74 14.36
C SER A 38 -6.97 -3.38 14.52
N TRP A 39 -6.21 -3.48 13.44
CA TRP A 39 -4.86 -4.02 13.50
C TRP A 39 -3.94 -3.16 14.38
N ILE A 40 -3.95 -1.83 14.19
CA ILE A 40 -3.19 -0.87 15.03
C ILE A 40 -3.60 -0.97 16.49
N CYS A 41 -4.91 -1.09 16.76
CA CYS A 41 -5.44 -1.26 18.11
C CYS A 41 -4.93 -2.55 18.77
N ASN A 42 -5.03 -3.67 18.07
CA ASN A 42 -4.55 -4.97 18.55
C ASN A 42 -3.04 -4.97 18.81
N ALA A 43 -2.27 -4.24 17.99
CA ALA A 43 -0.84 -4.06 18.17
C ALA A 43 -0.48 -3.05 19.29
N LYS A 44 -1.49 -2.43 19.96
CA LYS A 44 -1.32 -1.39 20.99
C LYS A 44 -0.57 -0.15 20.52
N LEU A 45 -0.74 0.22 19.24
CA LEU A 45 -0.03 1.33 18.59
C LEU A 45 -0.92 2.58 18.37
N VAL A 46 -2.08 2.65 19.02
CA VAL A 46 -3.09 3.71 18.81
C VAL A 46 -2.58 5.14 19.07
N ASN A 47 -1.55 5.29 19.90
CA ASN A 47 -0.94 6.59 20.22
C ASN A 47 0.37 6.85 19.44
N SER A 48 0.73 5.98 18.52
CA SER A 48 1.93 6.16 17.69
C SER A 48 1.63 7.14 16.56
N ASN A 49 2.63 7.94 16.19
CA ASN A 49 2.52 8.93 15.10
C ASN A 49 3.70 8.86 14.12
N ASN A 50 4.48 7.79 14.18
CA ASN A 50 5.68 7.59 13.37
C ASN A 50 5.79 6.14 12.87
N LEU A 51 4.65 5.57 12.47
CA LEU A 51 4.58 4.20 11.97
C LEU A 51 5.01 4.14 10.49
N LEU A 52 5.44 2.97 10.06
CA LEU A 52 5.58 2.58 8.66
C LEU A 52 4.52 1.52 8.36
N LEU A 53 3.77 1.71 7.28
CA LEU A 53 2.88 0.71 6.70
C LEU A 53 3.52 0.19 5.41
N GLN A 54 3.63 -1.12 5.30
CA GLN A 54 3.81 -1.80 4.02
C GLN A 54 2.57 -2.64 3.78
N MET A 55 1.93 -2.46 2.62
CA MET A 55 0.66 -3.08 2.26
C MET A 55 0.76 -3.67 0.85
N ASP A 56 0.62 -4.96 0.78
CA ASP A 56 0.50 -5.76 -0.43
C ASP A 56 -0.54 -6.85 -0.10
N ILE A 57 -1.79 -6.63 -0.54
CA ILE A 57 -2.96 -7.42 -0.12
C ILE A 57 -3.89 -7.77 -1.28
N GLU A 58 -3.29 -7.90 -2.46
CA GLU A 58 -3.89 -8.54 -3.63
C GLU A 58 -5.24 -7.94 -4.08
N GLY A 59 -5.39 -6.61 -3.99
CA GLY A 59 -6.56 -5.86 -4.48
C GLY A 59 -7.52 -5.36 -3.39
N ALA A 60 -7.27 -5.66 -2.09
CA ALA A 60 -8.04 -5.13 -0.98
C ALA A 60 -7.54 -3.76 -0.47
N GLU A 61 -6.49 -3.18 -1.09
CA GLU A 61 -5.88 -1.89 -0.73
C GLU A 61 -6.91 -0.76 -0.76
N TYR A 62 -7.77 -0.75 -1.80
CA TYR A 62 -8.76 0.31 -2.00
C TYR A 62 -9.78 0.35 -0.87
N GLU A 63 -10.34 -0.80 -0.49
CA GLU A 63 -11.31 -0.89 0.59
C GLU A 63 -10.66 -0.60 1.95
N SER A 64 -9.46 -1.11 2.16
CA SER A 64 -8.71 -0.88 3.41
C SER A 64 -8.41 0.59 3.63
N ILE A 65 -7.99 1.32 2.60
CA ILE A 65 -7.66 2.75 2.70
C ILE A 65 -8.92 3.61 2.78
N ILE A 66 -9.96 3.33 1.97
CA ILE A 66 -11.15 4.19 1.94
C ILE A 66 -11.93 4.15 3.26
N THR A 67 -11.91 3.01 3.94
CA THR A 67 -12.59 2.84 5.25
C THR A 67 -11.75 3.28 6.45
N THR A 68 -10.45 3.47 6.26
CA THR A 68 -9.56 3.92 7.34
C THR A 68 -9.77 5.41 7.63
N SER A 69 -9.88 5.79 8.89
CA SER A 69 -10.02 7.19 9.28
C SER A 69 -8.78 8.02 8.94
N GLU A 70 -8.96 9.33 8.72
CA GLU A 70 -7.84 10.23 8.47
C GLU A 70 -6.87 10.26 9.65
N SER A 71 -7.38 10.23 10.88
CA SER A 71 -6.57 10.19 12.10
C SER A 71 -5.72 8.93 12.18
N THR A 72 -6.24 7.79 11.74
CA THR A 72 -5.49 6.54 11.67
C THR A 72 -4.40 6.60 10.59
N LEU A 73 -4.72 7.12 9.40
CA LEU A 73 -3.71 7.29 8.34
C LEU A 73 -2.58 8.22 8.79
N LYS A 74 -2.87 9.28 9.52
CA LYS A 74 -1.86 10.21 10.05
C LYS A 74 -0.92 9.61 11.11
N GLN A 75 -1.20 8.42 11.63
CA GLN A 75 -0.25 7.71 12.49
C GLN A 75 0.97 7.18 11.73
N PHE A 76 0.84 7.01 10.41
CA PHE A 76 1.96 6.59 9.57
C PHE A 76 2.78 7.80 9.11
N ARG A 77 4.09 7.66 9.19
CA ARG A 77 5.05 8.58 8.57
C ARG A 77 5.30 8.21 7.12
N ILE A 78 5.38 6.90 6.86
CA ILE A 78 5.62 6.31 5.54
C ILE A 78 4.54 5.28 5.28
N ILE A 79 4.01 5.28 4.06
CA ILE A 79 3.08 4.28 3.55
C ILE A 79 3.64 3.76 2.23
N VAL A 80 3.87 2.46 2.14
CA VAL A 80 4.25 1.75 0.93
C VAL A 80 3.08 0.84 0.57
N ILE A 81 2.50 1.02 -0.60
CA ILE A 81 1.35 0.23 -1.06
C ILE A 81 1.63 -0.30 -2.46
N GLU A 82 1.50 -1.60 -2.65
CA GLU A 82 1.39 -2.20 -3.96
C GLU A 82 -0.08 -2.19 -4.40
N PHE A 83 -0.40 -1.33 -5.38
CA PHE A 83 -1.75 -1.21 -5.93
C PHE A 83 -1.94 -2.24 -7.03
N HIS A 84 -2.93 -3.10 -6.86
CA HIS A 84 -3.32 -4.11 -7.83
C HIS A 84 -4.46 -3.64 -8.74
N ASN A 85 -4.66 -4.39 -9.84
CA ASN A 85 -5.80 -4.22 -10.74
C ASN A 85 -5.87 -2.84 -11.43
N LEU A 86 -4.72 -2.21 -11.71
CA LEU A 86 -4.68 -0.91 -12.38
C LEU A 86 -5.16 -0.97 -13.84
N ASP A 87 -5.24 -2.15 -14.46
CA ASP A 87 -5.92 -2.37 -15.75
C ASP A 87 -7.41 -1.96 -15.71
N TYR A 88 -8.04 -1.96 -14.53
CA TYR A 88 -9.41 -1.49 -14.34
C TYR A 88 -9.55 0.05 -14.34
N LEU A 89 -8.47 0.83 -14.43
CA LEU A 89 -8.57 2.28 -14.62
C LEU A 89 -9.33 2.69 -15.89
N ARG A 90 -9.45 1.78 -16.88
CA ARG A 90 -10.33 1.94 -18.05
C ARG A 90 -11.82 1.85 -17.71
N ASN A 91 -12.17 1.26 -16.57
CA ASN A 91 -13.54 1.17 -16.10
C ASN A 91 -13.88 2.42 -15.27
N GLU A 92 -14.81 3.23 -15.77
CA GLU A 92 -15.20 4.49 -15.14
C GLU A 92 -15.69 4.31 -13.70
N ARG A 93 -16.39 3.20 -13.41
CA ARG A 93 -16.87 2.89 -12.06
C ARG A 93 -15.71 2.62 -11.11
N PHE A 94 -14.73 1.82 -11.52
CA PHE A 94 -13.54 1.56 -10.70
C PHE A 94 -12.73 2.85 -10.48
N LEU A 95 -12.49 3.61 -11.55
CA LEU A 95 -11.78 4.88 -11.49
C LEU A 95 -12.42 5.85 -10.48
N ASN A 96 -13.74 6.09 -10.63
CA ASN A 96 -14.43 7.13 -9.85
C ASN A 96 -14.85 6.67 -8.44
N GLN A 97 -15.08 5.38 -8.22
CA GLN A 97 -15.58 4.89 -6.93
C GLN A 97 -14.51 4.23 -6.06
N ARG A 98 -13.34 3.88 -6.62
CA ARG A 98 -12.26 3.23 -5.88
C ARG A 98 -10.94 4.00 -5.99
N PHE A 99 -10.35 4.08 -7.17
CA PHE A 99 -9.00 4.64 -7.33
C PHE A 99 -8.92 6.11 -6.95
N VAL A 100 -9.73 6.98 -7.56
CA VAL A 100 -9.69 8.43 -7.30
C VAL A 100 -9.99 8.78 -5.84
N PRO A 101 -11.02 8.21 -5.17
CA PRO A 101 -11.25 8.46 -3.75
C PRO A 101 -10.08 8.05 -2.86
N VAL A 102 -9.47 6.90 -3.12
CA VAL A 102 -8.30 6.42 -2.36
C VAL A 102 -7.11 7.34 -2.54
N MET A 103 -6.77 7.70 -3.79
CA MET A 103 -5.66 8.61 -4.08
C MET A 103 -5.89 9.99 -3.45
N ARG A 104 -7.09 10.56 -3.54
CA ARG A 104 -7.43 11.83 -2.88
C ARG A 104 -7.24 11.74 -1.37
N ARG A 105 -7.65 10.64 -0.75
CA ARG A 105 -7.54 10.43 0.69
C ARG A 105 -6.09 10.37 1.15
N ILE A 106 -5.24 9.65 0.44
CA ILE A 106 -3.80 9.59 0.75
C ILE A 106 -3.14 10.95 0.48
N LEU A 107 -3.32 11.50 -0.73
CA LEU A 107 -2.66 12.71 -1.16
C LEU A 107 -3.09 13.98 -0.40
N GLN A 108 -4.15 13.92 0.39
CA GLN A 108 -4.52 15.01 1.30
C GLN A 108 -3.41 15.28 2.32
N ASN A 109 -2.80 14.24 2.88
CA ASN A 109 -1.83 14.33 3.98
C ASN A 109 -0.43 13.80 3.63
N PHE A 110 -0.26 13.19 2.46
CA PHE A 110 0.99 12.59 2.02
C PHE A 110 1.40 13.07 0.63
N ASP A 111 2.70 13.10 0.38
CA ASP A 111 3.26 13.24 -0.95
C ASP A 111 3.68 11.87 -1.48
N CYS A 112 3.39 11.57 -2.74
CA CYS A 112 3.96 10.41 -3.41
C CYS A 112 5.42 10.74 -3.74
N ILE A 113 6.35 9.99 -3.15
CA ILE A 113 7.78 10.25 -3.27
C ILE A 113 8.51 9.23 -4.14
N HIS A 114 7.87 8.08 -4.40
CA HIS A 114 8.43 7.03 -5.25
C HIS A 114 7.32 6.21 -5.91
N ALA A 115 7.59 5.72 -7.12
CA ALA A 115 6.76 4.78 -7.85
C ALA A 115 7.67 3.69 -8.43
N HIS A 116 7.33 2.43 -8.16
CA HIS A 116 8.07 1.27 -8.64
C HIS A 116 7.10 0.32 -9.38
N PRO A 117 7.11 0.33 -10.73
CA PRO A 117 6.32 -0.60 -11.52
C PRO A 117 6.76 -2.04 -11.30
N ASN A 118 5.81 -2.94 -11.07
CA ASN A 118 6.11 -4.36 -10.99
C ASN A 118 6.33 -4.92 -12.40
N ASN A 119 7.59 -5.21 -12.76
CA ASN A 119 7.97 -5.68 -14.09
C ASN A 119 7.57 -7.13 -14.39
N SER A 120 7.07 -7.88 -13.42
CA SER A 120 6.42 -9.18 -13.67
C SER A 120 4.94 -9.04 -14.03
N SER A 121 4.37 -7.85 -13.88
CA SER A 121 2.98 -7.56 -14.21
C SER A 121 2.78 -7.16 -15.68
N PRO A 122 1.66 -7.54 -16.32
CA PRO A 122 1.32 -7.06 -17.65
C PRO A 122 1.20 -5.52 -17.70
N ILE A 123 1.55 -4.94 -18.84
CA ILE A 123 1.39 -3.51 -19.14
C ILE A 123 0.15 -3.32 -20.00
N PHE A 124 -0.61 -2.27 -19.73
CA PHE A 124 -1.81 -1.87 -20.48
C PHE A 124 -1.66 -0.44 -20.98
N ASN A 125 -2.08 -0.18 -22.22
CA ASN A 125 -2.21 1.18 -22.71
C ASN A 125 -3.57 1.75 -22.28
N ILE A 126 -3.53 2.84 -21.50
CA ILE A 126 -4.73 3.54 -21.02
C ILE A 126 -4.60 5.00 -21.44
N CYS A 127 -5.40 5.42 -22.41
CA CYS A 127 -5.40 6.80 -22.93
C CYS A 127 -4.01 7.28 -23.39
N GLY A 128 -3.19 6.40 -23.96
CA GLY A 128 -1.83 6.72 -24.44
C GLY A 128 -0.72 6.57 -23.39
N PHE A 129 -1.07 6.21 -22.15
CA PHE A 129 -0.11 5.92 -21.09
C PHE A 129 0.07 4.41 -20.89
N GLU A 130 1.30 3.98 -20.74
CA GLU A 130 1.62 2.61 -20.33
C GLU A 130 1.46 2.49 -18.81
N VAL A 131 0.53 1.63 -18.40
CA VAL A 131 0.19 1.42 -17.00
C VAL A 131 0.40 -0.06 -16.67
N PRO A 132 1.27 -0.40 -15.70
CA PRO A 132 1.42 -1.77 -15.24
C PRO A 132 0.16 -2.19 -14.47
N LYS A 133 -0.17 -3.50 -14.50
CA LYS A 133 -1.29 -4.03 -13.72
C LYS A 133 -1.08 -3.81 -12.21
N THR A 134 0.17 -3.82 -11.77
CA THR A 134 0.58 -3.71 -10.38
C THR A 134 1.68 -2.66 -10.24
N LEU A 135 1.50 -1.73 -9.30
CA LEU A 135 2.40 -0.60 -9.09
C LEU A 135 2.57 -0.35 -7.59
N GLU A 136 3.81 -0.42 -7.11
CA GLU A 136 4.14 0.00 -5.76
C GLU A 136 4.33 1.52 -5.72
N LEU A 137 3.64 2.17 -4.78
CA LEU A 137 3.76 3.59 -4.51
C LEU A 137 4.21 3.82 -3.06
N THR A 138 5.21 4.67 -2.89
CA THR A 138 5.66 5.12 -1.56
C THR A 138 5.18 6.54 -1.30
N PHE A 139 4.54 6.71 -0.16
CA PHE A 139 4.01 8.00 0.29
C PHE A 139 4.71 8.43 1.58
N TYR A 140 5.02 9.72 1.68
CA TYR A 140 5.63 10.34 2.85
C TYR A 140 4.73 11.44 3.40
N ARG A 141 4.52 11.46 4.71
CA ARG A 141 3.60 12.42 5.34
C ARG A 141 4.14 13.84 5.23
N LYS A 142 3.28 14.76 4.77
CA LYS A 142 3.65 16.14 4.39
C LYS A 142 4.25 16.95 5.54
N ASP A 143 3.75 16.78 6.76
CA ASP A 143 4.25 17.50 7.94
C ASP A 143 5.65 17.04 8.38
N CYS A 144 6.11 15.89 7.88
CA CYS A 144 7.45 15.37 8.10
C CYS A 144 8.41 15.70 6.94
N ASN A 145 7.92 16.35 5.88
CA ASN A 145 8.68 16.59 4.67
C ASN A 145 9.34 17.97 4.72
N GLU A 146 10.66 18.03 4.94
CA GLU A 146 11.46 19.26 4.97
C GLU A 146 11.78 19.81 3.56
N GLY A 147 11.09 19.33 2.54
CA GLY A 147 11.29 19.69 1.13
C GLY A 147 12.13 18.65 0.40
N THR A 148 11.53 18.01 -0.58
CA THR A 148 12.22 17.01 -1.40
C THR A 148 12.67 17.64 -2.70
N LYS A 149 13.92 17.42 -3.06
CA LYS A 149 14.38 17.59 -4.44
C LYS A 149 13.70 16.51 -5.28
N ARG A 150 13.13 16.86 -6.43
CA ARG A 150 12.67 15.88 -7.42
C ARG A 150 13.81 14.91 -7.71
N LYS A 151 13.57 13.62 -7.48
CA LYS A 151 14.46 12.55 -7.91
C LYS A 151 13.90 11.94 -9.19
N PHE A 152 14.78 11.43 -10.01
CA PHE A 152 14.39 10.71 -11.22
C PHE A 152 13.87 9.32 -10.85
N ILE A 153 12.87 8.86 -11.60
CA ILE A 153 12.44 7.47 -11.63
C ILE A 153 13.02 6.87 -12.92
N PRO A 154 13.67 5.71 -12.89
CA PRO A 154 13.89 4.84 -11.73
C PRO A 154 14.94 5.37 -10.76
N HIS A 155 14.88 4.89 -9.52
CA HIS A 155 15.90 5.14 -8.52
C HIS A 155 17.03 4.09 -8.65
N GLU A 156 18.27 4.49 -8.37
CA GLU A 156 19.45 3.58 -8.46
C GLU A 156 19.37 2.31 -7.59
N LYS A 157 18.49 2.33 -6.59
CA LYS A 157 18.25 1.21 -5.66
C LYS A 157 17.04 0.36 -6.06
N ASP A 158 16.37 0.67 -7.15
CA ASP A 158 15.24 -0.12 -7.61
C ASP A 158 15.73 -1.48 -8.10
N ILE A 159 15.15 -2.52 -7.54
CA ILE A 159 15.45 -3.90 -7.91
C ILE A 159 14.25 -4.46 -8.67
N LYS A 160 14.52 -5.10 -9.78
CA LYS A 160 13.49 -5.78 -10.59
C LYS A 160 12.75 -6.83 -9.75
N ASN A 161 11.43 -6.86 -9.81
CA ASN A 161 10.62 -7.94 -9.24
C ASN A 161 10.92 -9.27 -9.94
N ASP A 162 11.03 -9.24 -11.28
CA ASP A 162 11.51 -10.36 -12.09
C ASP A 162 12.84 -10.00 -12.78
N PRO A 163 13.96 -10.62 -12.38
CA PRO A 163 15.26 -10.36 -12.98
C PRO A 163 15.34 -10.71 -14.47
N MET A 164 14.47 -11.60 -14.97
CA MET A 164 14.44 -12.09 -16.35
C MET A 164 13.68 -11.16 -17.30
N GLN A 165 12.93 -10.20 -16.77
CA GLN A 165 12.16 -9.25 -17.57
C GLN A 165 12.80 -7.86 -17.60
N GLU A 166 12.47 -7.07 -18.61
CA GLU A 166 12.92 -5.67 -18.68
C GLU A 166 12.24 -4.82 -17.61
N GLN A 167 12.97 -3.81 -17.14
CA GLN A 167 12.40 -2.83 -16.21
C GLN A 167 11.41 -1.92 -16.94
N ILE A 168 10.28 -1.64 -16.32
CA ILE A 168 9.25 -0.71 -16.78
C ILE A 168 9.58 0.69 -16.20
N TYR A 169 9.44 1.74 -17.02
CA TYR A 169 9.71 3.12 -16.61
C TYR A 169 8.59 4.07 -17.03
#